data_bfad348210b3a74a8e0d413231472c49
#
_entry.id   bfad348210b3a74a8e0d413231472c49
#
_cell.length_a   1.000
_cell.length_b   1.000
_cell.length_c   1.000
_cell.angle_alpha   90.00
_cell.angle_beta   90.00
_cell.angle_gamma   90.00
#
_symmetry.space_group_name_H-M   'P 1'
#
loop_
_entity.id
_entity.type
_entity.pdbx_description
1 polymer ?
#
loop_
_entity_poly.entity_id
_entity_poly.type
_entity_poly.pdbx_seq_one_letter_code
_entity_poly.pdbx_strand_id
1 'polypeptide(L)'
;FGAQVNIMYAIEIDGASGITSADVGMLFWREGVTEHTPETASSDLRATEIRTISNNENSHTCYIVRYTELYAKEMNDMIASKPYVVYNGKTYYGEEMEYSVCTYAARKLGLVEGIAGSTDQKLISTLRDMLRYGASMQIYADYKTDDLASAMLDNRINVTYNLKVIMTEDYTNPNPKSFPLAEGKVSLQPLEAKGYTFLYWIDDTTQEQVTEIDTSKPGDITLTAIATADRYSITYNNTKGIQNDNPDSYTILDSVDLQPLEKYDYTFNGWRYNDANGEFVGEGGIPSGTTGNIVLYADWTLKPEFEGFDYVVNDEYTLPNGEKFCMLVGVEDTTVTSLEIPSVFNNIKASVLQNCSQLQELSLPYLGADYTENFNSNLAYLFGSGSNADAESVIPQSLSKVTINGGVIVENAFADLKYVKEIVLSPEVTKIGHNAFLNCTGLSELTMPMIYIDRSIDDNTAYYYGIAGSNRGKIPYDENNLLTLHINGSVSTGSAMFRRCYGIGEVTIDNAEVIPELTFEKCKYLAKITIGDTVEDIQASAFRETAIEEIVIPDSVKYIGSAQDPAYTGGLIQIGNGGHIFYRCTNLRKVTIG
;
A
#
# COMPACT_ATOMS: atom_id res chain seq x y z
N PHE A 1 21.48 1.03 -69.37
CA PHE A 1 21.36 1.32 -67.93
C PHE A 1 19.89 1.21 -67.55
N GLY A 2 19.42 0.05 -67.18
CA GLY A 2 18.07 -0.11 -66.67
C GLY A 2 18.10 -0.67 -65.23
N ALA A 3 17.46 -0.01 -64.31
CA ALA A 3 17.22 -0.58 -63.00
C ALA A 3 16.34 -1.85 -63.16
N GLN A 4 16.71 -2.94 -62.52
CA GLN A 4 15.94 -4.18 -62.51
C GLN A 4 14.96 -4.15 -61.35
N VAL A 5 13.76 -4.66 -61.57
CA VAL A 5 12.74 -4.89 -60.60
C VAL A 5 12.61 -6.39 -60.33
N ASN A 6 12.55 -6.75 -59.09
CA ASN A 6 12.47 -8.17 -58.70
C ASN A 6 11.06 -8.48 -58.22
N ILE A 7 10.44 -9.52 -58.74
CA ILE A 7 9.20 -10.08 -58.23
C ILE A 7 9.52 -11.32 -57.39
N MET A 8 8.97 -11.37 -56.18
CA MET A 8 9.16 -12.51 -55.27
C MET A 8 7.87 -13.29 -55.18
N TYR A 9 7.95 -14.58 -55.47
CA TYR A 9 6.84 -15.51 -55.35
C TYR A 9 7.05 -16.43 -54.14
N ALA A 10 6.01 -16.63 -53.37
CA ALA A 10 6.00 -17.55 -52.24
C ALA A 10 5.12 -18.76 -52.59
N ILE A 11 5.73 -19.93 -52.67
CA ILE A 11 5.07 -21.19 -53.07
C ILE A 11 4.84 -22.00 -51.78
N GLU A 12 3.60 -22.31 -51.48
CA GLU A 12 3.24 -23.25 -50.41
C GLU A 12 3.01 -24.63 -51.00
N ILE A 13 3.44 -25.69 -50.29
CA ILE A 13 3.26 -27.07 -50.74
C ILE A 13 2.60 -27.84 -49.58
N ASP A 14 1.42 -28.35 -49.87
CA ASP A 14 0.67 -29.16 -48.92
C ASP A 14 0.87 -30.65 -49.15
N GLY A 15 0.88 -31.42 -48.08
CA GLY A 15 0.77 -32.87 -48.12
C GLY A 15 2.06 -33.63 -48.45
N ALA A 16 3.24 -32.97 -48.53
CA ALA A 16 4.51 -33.66 -48.80
C ALA A 16 5.57 -33.26 -47.74
N SER A 17 6.42 -34.22 -47.37
CA SER A 17 7.52 -34.03 -46.40
C SER A 17 8.87 -34.28 -47.05
N GLY A 18 9.92 -33.59 -46.53
CA GLY A 18 11.30 -33.78 -46.99
C GLY A 18 11.64 -32.96 -48.26
N ILE A 19 10.79 -32.02 -48.68
CA ILE A 19 11.03 -31.15 -49.82
C ILE A 19 12.06 -30.08 -49.44
N THR A 20 13.03 -29.86 -50.30
CA THR A 20 14.05 -28.81 -50.16
C THR A 20 13.81 -27.66 -51.15
N SER A 21 14.50 -26.57 -51.00
CA SER A 21 14.42 -25.43 -51.97
C SER A 21 14.87 -25.87 -53.38
N ALA A 22 15.75 -26.88 -53.49
CA ALA A 22 16.19 -27.40 -54.79
C ALA A 22 15.10 -28.17 -55.54
N ASP A 23 14.10 -28.68 -54.80
CA ASP A 23 13.00 -29.47 -55.38
C ASP A 23 11.84 -28.58 -55.90
N VAL A 24 11.82 -27.28 -55.49
CA VAL A 24 10.76 -26.35 -55.81
C VAL A 24 11.24 -25.32 -56.83
N GLY A 25 10.46 -25.08 -57.85
CA GLY A 25 10.76 -24.11 -58.87
C GLY A 25 9.52 -23.44 -59.47
N MET A 26 9.79 -22.56 -60.41
CA MET A 26 8.74 -21.83 -61.13
C MET A 26 9.18 -21.56 -62.57
N LEU A 27 8.33 -21.91 -63.47
CA LEU A 27 8.47 -21.57 -64.89
C LEU A 27 7.89 -20.20 -65.16
N PHE A 28 8.53 -19.43 -66.04
CA PHE A 28 8.10 -18.10 -66.39
C PHE A 28 8.03 -17.95 -67.91
N TRP A 29 7.00 -17.26 -68.37
CA TRP A 29 6.82 -16.91 -69.77
C TRP A 29 6.64 -15.39 -69.87
N ARG A 30 7.39 -14.77 -70.75
CA ARG A 30 7.23 -13.34 -71.00
C ARG A 30 6.02 -13.09 -71.90
N GLU A 31 5.54 -11.88 -71.86
CA GLU A 31 4.45 -11.42 -72.71
C GLU A 31 4.75 -11.74 -74.19
N GLY A 32 3.71 -12.26 -74.90
CA GLY A 32 3.79 -12.64 -76.31
C GLY A 32 4.07 -14.14 -76.55
N VAL A 33 4.38 -14.94 -75.50
CA VAL A 33 4.40 -16.38 -75.60
C VAL A 33 2.98 -16.92 -75.49
N THR A 34 2.50 -17.63 -76.50
CA THR A 34 1.11 -18.11 -76.57
C THR A 34 0.91 -19.55 -76.09
N GLU A 35 1.94 -20.34 -76.02
CA GLU A 35 1.93 -21.69 -75.50
C GLU A 35 2.82 -21.78 -74.26
N HIS A 36 2.23 -22.08 -73.09
CA HIS A 36 2.91 -22.15 -71.81
C HIS A 36 3.30 -23.59 -71.49
N THR A 37 4.30 -24.11 -72.14
CA THR A 37 4.88 -25.42 -71.87
C THR A 37 6.25 -25.27 -71.20
N PRO A 38 6.79 -26.31 -70.52
CA PRO A 38 8.13 -26.21 -69.95
C PRO A 38 9.23 -25.88 -71.01
N GLU A 39 9.04 -26.33 -72.26
CA GLU A 39 9.96 -26.12 -73.36
C GLU A 39 9.93 -24.67 -73.88
N THR A 40 8.81 -23.96 -73.72
CA THR A 40 8.64 -22.57 -74.14
C THR A 40 8.89 -21.56 -73.02
N ALA A 41 9.20 -22.06 -71.82
CA ALA A 41 9.47 -21.18 -70.69
C ALA A 41 10.65 -20.25 -70.97
N SER A 42 10.45 -18.96 -70.70
CA SER A 42 11.50 -17.92 -70.82
C SER A 42 12.54 -18.08 -69.72
N SER A 43 12.13 -18.56 -68.57
CA SER A 43 13.02 -18.86 -67.43
C SER A 43 12.44 -20.00 -66.57
N ASP A 44 13.34 -20.86 -66.08
CA ASP A 44 13.06 -21.88 -65.06
C ASP A 44 13.92 -21.58 -63.83
N LEU A 45 13.31 -21.07 -62.78
CA LEU A 45 13.99 -20.63 -61.57
C LEU A 45 13.63 -21.49 -60.37
N ARG A 46 14.66 -21.90 -59.63
CA ARG A 46 14.49 -22.64 -58.39
C ARG A 46 14.30 -21.75 -57.18
N ALA A 47 13.65 -22.28 -56.15
CA ALA A 47 13.54 -21.57 -54.89
C ALA A 47 14.94 -21.35 -54.28
N THR A 48 15.19 -20.11 -53.85
CA THR A 48 16.48 -19.69 -53.29
C THR A 48 16.45 -19.67 -51.75
N GLU A 49 15.25 -19.74 -51.18
CA GLU A 49 15.04 -19.51 -49.74
C GLU A 49 13.75 -20.24 -49.28
N ILE A 50 13.74 -20.67 -48.04
CA ILE A 50 12.52 -21.16 -47.36
C ILE A 50 12.20 -20.15 -46.27
N ARG A 51 10.96 -19.69 -46.21
CA ARG A 51 10.48 -18.75 -45.18
C ARG A 51 9.22 -19.27 -44.53
N THR A 52 9.08 -18.99 -43.25
CA THR A 52 7.79 -19.07 -42.57
C THR A 52 7.07 -17.74 -42.71
N ILE A 53 5.91 -17.75 -43.33
CA ILE A 53 5.03 -16.57 -43.48
C ILE A 53 3.86 -16.79 -42.56
N SER A 54 3.70 -15.90 -41.58
CA SER A 54 2.60 -15.93 -40.62
C SER A 54 1.58 -14.86 -40.92
N ASN A 55 0.31 -15.23 -40.91
CA ASN A 55 -0.81 -14.30 -40.79
C ASN A 55 -1.48 -14.52 -39.42
N ASN A 56 -2.47 -13.71 -39.09
CA ASN A 56 -3.06 -13.67 -37.73
C ASN A 56 -3.61 -15.01 -37.21
N GLU A 57 -3.71 -16.04 -38.05
CA GLU A 57 -4.33 -17.33 -37.67
C GLU A 57 -3.41 -18.54 -37.94
N ASN A 58 -2.52 -18.47 -38.96
CA ASN A 58 -1.71 -19.61 -39.39
C ASN A 58 -0.28 -19.21 -39.79
N SER A 59 0.64 -20.16 -39.64
CA SER A 59 2.01 -20.04 -40.13
C SER A 59 2.24 -21.06 -41.23
N HIS A 60 2.66 -20.57 -42.40
CA HIS A 60 2.87 -21.38 -43.59
C HIS A 60 4.35 -21.42 -43.96
N THR A 61 4.84 -22.59 -44.34
CA THR A 61 6.19 -22.71 -44.88
C THR A 61 6.14 -22.48 -46.38
N CYS A 62 6.81 -21.44 -46.83
CA CYS A 62 6.82 -21.02 -48.22
C CYS A 62 8.23 -21.12 -48.83
N TYR A 63 8.31 -21.58 -50.07
CA TYR A 63 9.49 -21.62 -50.89
C TYR A 63 9.55 -20.38 -51.77
N ILE A 64 10.63 -19.63 -51.67
CA ILE A 64 10.73 -18.31 -52.29
C ILE A 64 11.50 -18.39 -53.63
N VAL A 65 10.81 -18.06 -54.69
CA VAL A 65 11.38 -17.92 -56.01
C VAL A 65 11.45 -16.43 -56.37
N ARG A 66 12.59 -15.98 -56.89
CA ARG A 66 12.81 -14.59 -57.27
C ARG A 66 12.99 -14.46 -58.76
N TYR A 67 12.07 -13.74 -59.44
CA TYR A 67 12.21 -13.35 -60.82
C TYR A 67 12.92 -12.01 -60.91
N THR A 68 14.14 -12.00 -61.47
CA THR A 68 15.04 -10.82 -61.41
C THR A 68 15.31 -10.26 -62.82
N GLU A 69 14.68 -10.76 -63.84
CA GLU A 69 14.94 -10.44 -65.23
C GLU A 69 14.02 -9.34 -65.78
N LEU A 70 13.38 -8.57 -64.90
CA LEU A 70 12.45 -7.51 -65.31
C LEU A 70 13.12 -6.15 -65.20
N TYR A 71 13.11 -5.41 -66.30
CA TYR A 71 13.59 -4.01 -66.31
C TYR A 71 12.50 -3.01 -65.95
N ALA A 72 12.89 -1.86 -65.46
CA ALA A 72 11.93 -0.83 -65.02
C ALA A 72 10.94 -0.40 -66.12
N LYS A 73 11.34 -0.40 -67.39
CA LYS A 73 10.45 -0.13 -68.56
C LYS A 73 9.40 -1.22 -68.79
N GLU A 74 9.57 -2.42 -68.21
CA GLU A 74 8.73 -3.61 -68.45
C GLU A 74 7.75 -3.88 -67.28
N MET A 75 7.48 -2.84 -66.44
CA MET A 75 6.62 -3.00 -65.27
C MET A 75 5.18 -3.36 -65.62
N ASN A 76 4.70 -3.00 -66.81
CA ASN A 76 3.36 -3.38 -67.32
C ASN A 76 3.35 -4.76 -67.97
N ASP A 77 4.50 -5.33 -68.33
CA ASP A 77 4.54 -6.60 -69.01
C ASP A 77 3.97 -7.71 -68.12
N MET A 78 3.01 -8.43 -68.64
CA MET A 78 2.44 -9.59 -67.98
C MET A 78 3.39 -10.75 -68.04
N ILE A 79 3.68 -11.34 -66.89
CA ILE A 79 4.52 -12.52 -66.74
C ILE A 79 3.60 -13.65 -66.33
N ALA A 80 3.43 -14.64 -67.23
CA ALA A 80 2.79 -15.89 -66.87
C ALA A 80 3.79 -16.73 -66.08
N SER A 81 3.34 -17.37 -65.03
CA SER A 81 4.18 -18.16 -64.12
C SER A 81 3.43 -19.38 -63.59
N LYS A 82 4.17 -20.51 -63.49
CA LYS A 82 3.61 -21.78 -63.03
C LYS A 82 4.57 -22.44 -62.05
N PRO A 83 4.17 -22.58 -60.79
CA PRO A 83 5.00 -23.23 -59.79
C PRO A 83 5.06 -24.74 -60.04
N TYR A 84 6.15 -25.35 -59.66
CA TYR A 84 6.28 -26.81 -59.67
C TYR A 84 7.12 -27.30 -58.52
N VAL A 85 6.92 -28.59 -58.21
CA VAL A 85 7.73 -29.34 -57.25
C VAL A 85 8.14 -30.69 -57.84
N VAL A 86 9.41 -31.09 -57.65
CA VAL A 86 9.90 -32.41 -57.99
C VAL A 86 9.85 -33.26 -56.74
N TYR A 87 8.97 -34.26 -56.73
CA TYR A 87 8.81 -35.14 -55.60
C TYR A 87 8.83 -36.61 -56.04
N ASN A 88 9.67 -37.42 -55.44
CA ASN A 88 9.88 -38.82 -55.81
C ASN A 88 10.18 -39.00 -57.32
N GLY A 89 10.98 -38.12 -57.92
CA GLY A 89 11.38 -38.19 -59.30
C GLY A 89 10.30 -37.79 -60.34
N LYS A 90 9.18 -37.28 -59.90
CA LYS A 90 8.07 -36.80 -60.72
C LYS A 90 7.83 -35.32 -60.48
N THR A 91 7.59 -34.56 -61.54
CA THR A 91 7.24 -33.15 -61.46
C THR A 91 5.73 -32.97 -61.34
N TYR A 92 5.32 -32.16 -60.38
CA TYR A 92 3.93 -31.72 -60.14
C TYR A 92 3.87 -30.21 -60.35
N TYR A 93 2.87 -29.77 -61.07
CA TYR A 93 2.67 -28.34 -61.37
C TYR A 93 1.48 -27.83 -60.61
N GLY A 94 1.59 -26.58 -60.09
CA GLY A 94 0.49 -25.83 -59.53
C GLY A 94 -0.30 -25.06 -60.59
N GLU A 95 -1.19 -24.21 -60.15
CA GLU A 95 -1.97 -23.35 -61.02
C GLU A 95 -1.08 -22.29 -61.70
N GLU A 96 -1.42 -21.98 -62.92
CA GLU A 96 -0.78 -20.90 -63.67
C GLU A 96 -1.34 -19.52 -63.24
N MET A 97 -0.47 -18.54 -63.08
CA MET A 97 -0.82 -17.16 -62.75
C MET A 97 -0.16 -16.20 -63.69
N GLU A 98 -0.91 -15.16 -64.07
CA GLU A 98 -0.36 -14.03 -64.78
C GLU A 98 -0.27 -12.80 -63.83
N TYR A 99 0.88 -12.18 -63.82
CA TYR A 99 1.13 -11.04 -62.93
C TYR A 99 2.12 -10.07 -63.49
N SER A 100 1.91 -8.77 -63.26
CA SER A 100 2.88 -7.72 -63.54
C SER A 100 3.18 -6.91 -62.27
N VAL A 101 4.25 -6.08 -62.33
CA VAL A 101 4.56 -5.14 -61.26
C VAL A 101 3.41 -4.15 -61.09
N CYS A 102 2.82 -3.72 -62.19
CA CYS A 102 1.67 -2.82 -62.17
C CYS A 102 0.42 -3.47 -61.56
N THR A 103 0.17 -4.75 -61.86
CA THR A 103 -0.94 -5.48 -61.24
C THR A 103 -0.76 -5.60 -59.72
N TYR A 104 0.46 -5.90 -59.26
CA TYR A 104 0.79 -5.90 -57.83
C TYR A 104 0.57 -4.53 -57.20
N ALA A 105 1.13 -3.49 -57.81
CA ALA A 105 0.97 -2.14 -57.30
C ALA A 105 -0.48 -1.69 -57.25
N ALA A 106 -1.27 -1.95 -58.30
CA ALA A 106 -2.69 -1.61 -58.35
C ALA A 106 -3.47 -2.24 -57.16
N ARG A 107 -3.22 -3.51 -56.87
CA ARG A 107 -3.87 -4.20 -55.71
C ARG A 107 -3.46 -3.57 -54.39
N LYS A 108 -2.17 -3.31 -54.18
CA LYS A 108 -1.65 -2.71 -52.94
C LYS A 108 -2.04 -1.24 -52.77
N LEU A 109 -2.23 -0.53 -53.85
CA LEU A 109 -2.72 0.87 -53.85
C LEU A 109 -4.25 0.97 -53.71
N GLY A 110 -4.99 -0.16 -53.69
CA GLY A 110 -6.45 -0.14 -53.64
C GLY A 110 -7.14 0.40 -54.89
N LEU A 111 -6.47 0.27 -56.05
CA LEU A 111 -6.96 0.75 -57.37
C LEU A 111 -7.76 -0.35 -58.10
N VAL A 112 -7.89 -1.53 -57.49
CA VAL A 112 -8.67 -2.66 -58.02
C VAL A 112 -9.98 -2.76 -57.23
N GLU A 113 -11.12 -2.73 -57.96
CA GLU A 113 -12.44 -2.82 -57.33
C GLU A 113 -12.59 -4.07 -56.46
N GLY A 114 -13.12 -3.88 -55.25
CA GLY A 114 -13.36 -4.98 -54.27
C GLY A 114 -12.07 -5.45 -53.53
N ILE A 115 -10.91 -4.87 -53.82
CA ILE A 115 -9.66 -5.20 -53.13
C ILE A 115 -9.22 -4.02 -52.24
N ALA A 116 -9.16 -4.25 -50.90
CA ALA A 116 -8.63 -3.26 -49.97
C ALA A 116 -7.14 -3.06 -50.19
N GLY A 117 -6.71 -1.81 -50.32
CA GLY A 117 -5.29 -1.44 -50.46
C GLY A 117 -4.49 -1.67 -49.15
N SER A 118 -3.19 -1.48 -49.23
CA SER A 118 -2.32 -1.46 -48.04
C SER A 118 -2.59 -0.23 -47.20
N THR A 119 -2.46 -0.37 -45.88
CA THR A 119 -2.45 0.73 -44.90
C THR A 119 -1.04 1.24 -44.61
N ASP A 120 0.01 0.53 -45.09
CA ASP A 120 1.40 0.93 -44.95
C ASP A 120 1.74 2.08 -45.91
N GLN A 121 1.82 3.27 -45.36
CA GLN A 121 2.08 4.51 -46.13
C GLN A 121 3.44 4.49 -46.84
N LYS A 122 4.45 3.85 -46.22
CA LYS A 122 5.77 3.74 -46.82
C LYS A 122 5.73 2.83 -48.06
N LEU A 123 5.00 1.72 -47.98
CA LEU A 123 4.81 0.87 -49.15
C LEU A 123 4.02 1.56 -50.24
N ILE A 124 2.95 2.28 -49.90
CA ILE A 124 2.14 3.05 -50.85
C ILE A 124 2.98 4.07 -51.58
N SER A 125 3.76 4.92 -50.87
CA SER A 125 4.66 5.88 -51.49
C SER A 125 5.68 5.22 -52.39
N THR A 126 6.36 4.17 -51.89
CA THR A 126 7.36 3.45 -52.69
C THR A 126 6.78 2.86 -53.99
N LEU A 127 5.57 2.29 -53.95
CA LEU A 127 4.93 1.73 -55.14
C LEU A 127 4.60 2.82 -56.17
N ARG A 128 4.13 4.00 -55.73
CA ARG A 128 3.83 5.11 -56.61
C ARG A 128 5.08 5.66 -57.29
N ASP A 129 6.16 5.86 -56.52
CA ASP A 129 7.42 6.32 -57.05
C ASP A 129 8.04 5.31 -58.03
N MET A 130 7.92 4.03 -57.72
CA MET A 130 8.37 2.96 -58.61
C MET A 130 7.61 2.95 -59.94
N LEU A 131 6.28 3.12 -59.94
CA LEU A 131 5.46 3.19 -61.15
C LEU A 131 5.79 4.44 -61.99
N ARG A 132 6.00 5.60 -61.34
CA ARG A 132 6.45 6.83 -62.01
C ARG A 132 7.83 6.67 -62.65
N TYR A 133 8.76 6.01 -61.92
CA TYR A 133 10.06 5.69 -62.45
C TYR A 133 9.96 4.74 -63.67
N GLY A 134 9.12 3.72 -63.59
CA GLY A 134 8.83 2.80 -64.68
C GLY A 134 8.33 3.54 -65.94
N ALA A 135 7.35 4.41 -65.78
CA ALA A 135 6.83 5.25 -66.86
C ALA A 135 7.91 6.15 -67.47
N SER A 136 8.77 6.74 -66.64
CA SER A 136 9.89 7.54 -67.13
C SER A 136 10.89 6.72 -67.96
N MET A 137 11.13 5.48 -67.55
CA MET A 137 12.00 4.54 -68.28
C MET A 137 11.35 4.03 -69.56
N GLN A 138 10.04 3.85 -69.60
CA GLN A 138 9.28 3.55 -70.83
C GLN A 138 9.43 4.66 -71.85
N ILE A 139 9.23 5.92 -71.44
CA ILE A 139 9.41 7.10 -72.31
C ILE A 139 10.84 7.17 -72.80
N TYR A 140 11.82 7.05 -71.91
CA TYR A 140 13.25 7.10 -72.25
C TYR A 140 13.67 6.02 -73.26
N ALA A 141 13.11 4.82 -73.15
CA ALA A 141 13.45 3.67 -74.00
C ALA A 141 12.56 3.53 -75.23
N ASP A 142 11.61 4.43 -75.44
CA ASP A 142 10.55 4.32 -76.44
C ASP A 142 9.84 2.96 -76.44
N TYR A 143 9.45 2.52 -75.22
CA TYR A 143 8.86 1.21 -74.98
C TYR A 143 7.44 1.33 -74.42
N LYS A 144 6.41 0.86 -75.17
CA LYS A 144 5.03 0.90 -74.79
C LYS A 144 4.59 2.26 -74.18
N THR A 145 4.92 3.34 -74.88
CA THR A 145 4.67 4.70 -74.43
C THR A 145 3.20 5.11 -74.40
N ASP A 146 2.35 4.30 -75.03
CA ASP A 146 0.89 4.40 -75.01
C ASP A 146 0.23 3.68 -73.79
N ASP A 147 1.00 2.87 -73.05
CA ASP A 147 0.59 2.19 -71.83
C ASP A 147 1.64 2.38 -70.73
N LEU A 148 1.70 3.55 -70.13
CA LEU A 148 2.69 3.88 -69.13
C LEU A 148 2.35 3.23 -67.78
N ALA A 149 3.37 2.72 -67.07
CA ALA A 149 3.25 2.10 -65.75
C ALA A 149 2.58 3.00 -64.71
N SER A 150 2.66 4.33 -64.90
CA SER A 150 1.97 5.28 -64.03
C SER A 150 0.55 5.66 -64.49
N ALA A 151 0.07 5.08 -65.60
CA ALA A 151 -1.26 5.46 -66.19
C ALA A 151 -2.40 5.21 -65.22
N MET A 152 -2.27 4.21 -64.31
CA MET A 152 -3.24 3.93 -63.27
C MET A 152 -3.23 4.94 -62.11
N LEU A 153 -2.16 5.73 -61.98
CA LEU A 153 -2.09 6.76 -60.97
C LEU A 153 -2.82 7.98 -61.50
N ASP A 154 -3.90 8.40 -60.82
CA ASP A 154 -4.50 9.69 -61.12
C ASP A 154 -3.42 10.78 -61.11
N ASN A 155 -3.55 11.84 -61.93
CA ASN A 155 -2.76 13.05 -61.87
C ASN A 155 -3.07 13.79 -60.55
N ARG A 156 -2.67 13.22 -59.47
CA ARG A 156 -2.94 13.73 -58.13
C ARG A 156 -1.67 13.75 -57.31
N ILE A 157 -1.57 14.76 -56.47
CA ILE A 157 -0.55 14.85 -55.40
C ILE A 157 -1.12 14.08 -54.21
N ASN A 158 -0.42 13.06 -53.71
CA ASN A 158 -0.84 12.34 -52.54
C ASN A 158 -0.12 12.90 -51.31
N VAL A 159 -0.87 13.04 -50.21
CA VAL A 159 -0.35 13.59 -48.97
C VAL A 159 -0.42 12.52 -47.90
N THR A 160 0.75 12.20 -47.36
CA THR A 160 0.88 11.34 -46.19
C THR A 160 0.99 12.22 -44.94
N TYR A 161 0.15 11.97 -43.94
CA TYR A 161 0.18 12.72 -42.70
C TYR A 161 0.79 11.85 -41.59
N ASN A 162 1.93 12.30 -41.08
CA ASN A 162 2.63 11.68 -39.96
C ASN A 162 2.18 12.30 -38.63
N LEU A 163 1.81 11.46 -37.66
CA LEU A 163 1.34 11.89 -36.36
C LEU A 163 2.29 11.44 -35.25
N LYS A 164 3.59 11.43 -35.48
CA LYS A 164 4.61 10.85 -34.59
C LYS A 164 4.60 11.34 -33.13
N VAL A 165 4.10 12.55 -32.89
CA VAL A 165 4.03 13.19 -31.57
C VAL A 165 2.64 13.04 -30.93
N ILE A 166 1.65 12.49 -31.66
CA ILE A 166 0.27 12.38 -31.21
C ILE A 166 0.02 10.90 -30.88
N MET A 167 -0.03 10.58 -29.61
CA MET A 167 -0.18 9.21 -29.09
C MET A 167 -1.63 8.92 -28.69
N THR A 168 -2.59 9.37 -29.48
CA THR A 168 -4.03 9.07 -29.34
C THR A 168 -4.60 8.62 -30.68
N GLU A 169 -5.56 7.71 -30.66
CA GLU A 169 -6.36 7.32 -31.82
C GLU A 169 -7.54 8.27 -32.06
N ASP A 170 -7.87 9.10 -31.06
CA ASP A 170 -8.97 10.06 -31.08
C ASP A 170 -8.49 11.39 -31.69
N TYR A 171 -8.41 11.42 -33.03
CA TYR A 171 -8.02 12.62 -33.77
C TYR A 171 -8.82 12.78 -35.05
N THR A 172 -8.95 14.01 -35.50
CA THR A 172 -9.56 14.37 -36.78
C THR A 172 -8.58 15.20 -37.62
N ASN A 173 -8.24 14.70 -38.81
CA ASN A 173 -7.52 15.46 -39.81
C ASN A 173 -8.47 15.84 -40.92
N PRO A 174 -8.87 17.12 -41.05
CA PRO A 174 -9.78 17.58 -42.10
C PRO A 174 -9.12 17.68 -43.48
N ASN A 175 -7.80 17.52 -43.57
CA ASN A 175 -7.10 17.68 -44.82
C ASN A 175 -7.24 16.45 -45.72
N PRO A 176 -7.53 16.62 -47.01
CA PRO A 176 -7.61 15.51 -47.96
C PRO A 176 -6.28 14.79 -48.15
N LYS A 177 -6.36 13.46 -48.30
CA LYS A 177 -5.17 12.63 -48.57
C LYS A 177 -4.60 12.78 -49.99
N SER A 178 -5.29 13.48 -50.88
CA SER A 178 -4.83 13.74 -52.22
C SER A 178 -5.46 15.00 -52.81
N PHE A 179 -4.74 15.70 -53.64
CA PHE A 179 -5.16 16.90 -54.35
C PHE A 179 -4.97 16.69 -55.87
N PRO A 180 -5.88 17.17 -56.74
CA PRO A 180 -5.64 17.16 -58.17
C PRO A 180 -4.45 18.05 -58.48
N LEU A 181 -3.64 17.66 -59.48
CA LEU A 181 -2.58 18.51 -60.01
C LEU A 181 -3.25 19.69 -60.73
N ALA A 182 -3.02 20.90 -60.26
CA ALA A 182 -3.60 22.13 -60.80
C ALA A 182 -2.70 23.30 -60.46
N GLU A 183 -2.83 24.41 -61.20
CA GLU A 183 -2.17 25.66 -60.81
C GLU A 183 -2.84 26.22 -59.56
N GLY A 184 -2.09 26.36 -58.47
CA GLY A 184 -2.57 26.97 -57.24
C GLY A 184 -1.96 26.41 -55.96
N LYS A 185 -2.49 26.92 -54.87
CA LYS A 185 -2.10 26.53 -53.52
C LYS A 185 -3.35 26.15 -52.73
N VAL A 186 -3.26 25.12 -51.90
CA VAL A 186 -4.32 24.68 -51.02
C VAL A 186 -3.87 24.85 -49.58
N SER A 187 -4.65 25.63 -48.81
CA SER A 187 -4.38 25.84 -47.38
C SER A 187 -4.63 24.58 -46.56
N LEU A 188 -3.69 24.27 -45.69
CA LEU A 188 -3.81 23.16 -44.72
C LEU A 188 -4.58 23.62 -43.50
N GLN A 189 -5.51 22.79 -43.07
CA GLN A 189 -6.28 22.99 -41.85
C GLN A 189 -5.52 22.39 -40.66
N PRO A 190 -5.72 22.94 -39.45
CA PRO A 190 -5.19 22.33 -38.25
C PRO A 190 -5.80 20.93 -38.01
N LEU A 191 -4.99 20.07 -37.41
CA LEU A 191 -5.44 18.77 -36.91
C LEU A 191 -6.08 18.96 -35.52
N GLU A 192 -7.16 18.28 -35.26
CA GLU A 192 -7.75 18.16 -33.92
C GLU A 192 -7.37 16.79 -33.34
N ALA A 193 -6.75 16.77 -32.17
CA ALA A 193 -6.40 15.55 -31.45
C ALA A 193 -6.68 15.71 -29.97
N LYS A 194 -7.37 14.75 -29.39
CA LYS A 194 -7.72 14.79 -27.98
C LYS A 194 -6.48 14.85 -27.10
N GLY A 195 -6.41 15.85 -26.24
CA GLY A 195 -5.29 16.04 -25.32
C GLY A 195 -4.05 16.69 -25.95
N TYR A 196 -4.19 17.25 -27.12
CA TYR A 196 -3.10 17.94 -27.80
C TYR A 196 -3.57 19.26 -28.41
N THR A 197 -2.71 20.25 -28.33
CA THR A 197 -2.83 21.48 -29.06
C THR A 197 -1.95 21.39 -30.31
N PHE A 198 -2.57 21.39 -31.49
CA PHE A 198 -1.87 21.44 -32.77
C PHE A 198 -1.13 22.78 -32.93
N LEU A 199 0.10 22.75 -33.43
CA LEU A 199 0.91 23.93 -33.66
C LEU A 199 1.05 24.25 -35.17
N TYR A 200 1.59 23.30 -35.94
CA TYR A 200 1.81 23.47 -37.38
C TYR A 200 2.16 22.13 -38.06
N TRP A 201 2.14 22.16 -39.39
CA TRP A 201 2.65 21.09 -40.25
C TRP A 201 4.11 21.36 -40.65
N ILE A 202 4.94 20.31 -40.73
CA ILE A 202 6.28 20.33 -41.31
C ILE A 202 6.27 19.44 -42.56
N ASP A 203 6.82 19.92 -43.67
CA ASP A 203 7.15 19.09 -44.83
C ASP A 203 8.41 18.26 -44.50
N ASP A 204 8.27 16.94 -44.53
CA ASP A 204 9.36 16.02 -44.14
C ASP A 204 10.54 16.07 -45.14
N THR A 205 10.33 16.57 -46.39
CA THR A 205 11.39 16.70 -47.40
C THR A 205 12.21 17.96 -47.20
N THR A 206 11.55 19.10 -46.98
CA THR A 206 12.22 20.40 -46.83
C THR A 206 12.57 20.72 -45.38
N GLN A 207 11.94 20.07 -44.42
CA GLN A 207 12.02 20.34 -42.98
C GLN A 207 11.53 21.76 -42.61
N GLU A 208 10.72 22.36 -43.46
CA GLU A 208 10.15 23.69 -43.26
C GLU A 208 8.68 23.58 -42.77
N GLN A 209 8.27 24.58 -42.00
CA GLN A 209 6.86 24.73 -41.61
C GLN A 209 6.04 25.12 -42.87
N VAL A 210 4.92 24.42 -43.04
CA VAL A 210 4.03 24.67 -44.18
C VAL A 210 2.60 24.93 -43.71
N THR A 211 1.95 25.89 -44.37
CA THR A 211 0.54 26.24 -44.16
C THR A 211 -0.31 25.96 -45.39
N GLU A 212 0.30 25.64 -46.50
CA GLU A 212 -0.32 25.40 -47.80
C GLU A 212 0.46 24.38 -48.61
N ILE A 213 -0.18 23.69 -49.52
CA ILE A 213 0.41 22.79 -50.51
C ILE A 213 0.37 23.46 -51.88
N ASP A 214 1.50 23.53 -52.56
CA ASP A 214 1.60 23.95 -53.95
C ASP A 214 1.20 22.80 -54.87
N THR A 215 -0.01 22.87 -55.43
CA THR A 215 -0.59 21.81 -56.27
C THR A 215 -0.10 21.87 -57.73
N SER A 216 0.73 22.84 -58.10
CA SER A 216 1.32 22.94 -59.45
C SER A 216 2.53 22.01 -59.63
N LYS A 217 3.09 21.49 -58.55
CA LYS A 217 4.28 20.63 -58.56
C LYS A 217 3.89 19.18 -58.38
N PRO A 218 4.21 18.31 -59.34
CA PRO A 218 3.97 16.87 -59.15
C PRO A 218 4.91 16.28 -58.10
N GLY A 219 4.39 15.34 -57.36
CA GLY A 219 5.16 14.61 -56.35
C GLY A 219 4.33 14.36 -55.12
N ASP A 220 4.55 13.21 -54.47
CA ASP A 220 3.88 12.91 -53.21
C ASP A 220 4.53 13.69 -52.07
N ILE A 221 3.74 14.16 -51.14
CA ILE A 221 4.16 15.01 -50.00
C ILE A 221 3.93 14.22 -48.72
N THR A 222 4.91 14.30 -47.81
CA THR A 222 4.76 13.79 -46.44
C THR A 222 4.82 14.95 -45.47
N LEU A 223 3.79 15.13 -44.69
CA LEU A 223 3.65 16.18 -43.69
C LEU A 223 3.62 15.56 -42.29
N THR A 224 4.43 16.10 -41.39
CA THR A 224 4.40 15.74 -39.98
C THR A 224 3.67 16.82 -39.18
N ALA A 225 2.67 16.39 -38.41
CA ALA A 225 2.01 17.27 -37.47
C ALA A 225 2.90 17.55 -36.26
N ILE A 226 3.07 18.81 -35.91
CA ILE A 226 3.71 19.25 -34.68
C ILE A 226 2.62 19.73 -33.74
N ALA A 227 2.56 19.08 -32.56
CA ALA A 227 1.59 19.36 -31.51
C ALA A 227 2.27 19.27 -30.14
N THR A 228 1.67 19.90 -29.16
CA THR A 228 2.08 19.81 -27.76
C THR A 228 0.98 19.15 -26.96
N ALA A 229 1.35 18.27 -26.03
CA ALA A 229 0.38 17.69 -25.10
C ALA A 229 -0.18 18.78 -24.18
N ASP A 230 -1.48 18.81 -24.03
CA ASP A 230 -2.18 19.74 -23.15
C ASP A 230 -1.88 19.39 -21.68
N ARG A 231 -1.75 20.43 -20.86
CA ARG A 231 -1.53 20.28 -19.43
C ARG A 231 -2.84 20.44 -18.67
N TYR A 232 -3.16 19.48 -17.81
CA TYR A 232 -4.34 19.46 -16.97
C TYR A 232 -3.96 19.56 -15.51
N SER A 233 -4.79 20.22 -14.71
CA SER A 233 -4.58 20.36 -13.27
C SER A 233 -5.16 19.18 -12.50
N ILE A 234 -4.53 18.85 -11.36
CA ILE A 234 -5.07 17.96 -10.33
C ILE A 234 -5.30 18.82 -9.09
N THR A 235 -6.53 18.83 -8.59
CA THR A 235 -6.89 19.54 -7.37
C THR A 235 -7.18 18.52 -6.28
N TYR A 236 -6.58 18.69 -5.11
CA TYR A 236 -6.72 17.78 -3.97
C TYR A 236 -7.56 18.41 -2.87
N ASN A 237 -8.62 17.72 -2.46
CA ASN A 237 -9.54 18.15 -1.41
C ASN A 237 -9.48 17.21 -0.21
N ASN A 238 -9.94 17.71 0.94
CA ASN A 238 -10.05 16.96 2.22
C ASN A 238 -8.73 16.34 2.70
N THR A 239 -7.60 16.99 2.41
CA THR A 239 -6.27 16.53 2.87
C THR A 239 -6.08 16.67 4.38
N LYS A 240 -7.07 17.22 5.10
CA LYS A 240 -7.02 17.48 6.56
C LYS A 240 -5.80 18.30 7.00
N GLY A 241 -5.31 19.19 6.12
CA GLY A 241 -4.15 20.05 6.38
C GLY A 241 -2.79 19.35 6.20
N ILE A 242 -2.77 18.09 5.75
CA ILE A 242 -1.54 17.37 5.44
C ILE A 242 -0.92 17.93 4.16
N GLN A 243 0.39 18.15 4.19
CA GLN A 243 1.15 18.47 2.98
C GLN A 243 1.02 17.32 1.99
N ASN A 244 0.65 17.66 0.76
CA ASN A 244 0.47 16.69 -0.31
C ASN A 244 1.57 16.88 -1.36
N ASP A 245 2.42 15.90 -1.51
CA ASP A 245 3.54 15.91 -2.45
C ASP A 245 3.19 15.25 -3.80
N ASN A 246 1.93 14.84 -3.99
CA ASN A 246 1.45 14.33 -5.28
C ASN A 246 1.48 15.43 -6.35
N PRO A 247 1.65 15.08 -7.64
CA PRO A 247 1.67 16.04 -8.74
C PRO A 247 0.41 16.90 -8.81
N ASP A 248 0.55 18.19 -9.03
CA ASP A 248 -0.56 19.14 -9.21
C ASP A 248 -1.09 19.23 -10.64
N SER A 249 -0.45 18.54 -11.58
CA SER A 249 -0.77 18.60 -13.00
C SER A 249 -0.17 17.42 -13.77
N TYR A 250 -0.74 17.15 -14.93
CA TYR A 250 -0.33 16.05 -15.82
C TYR A 250 -0.68 16.37 -17.27
N THR A 251 -0.20 15.56 -18.19
CA THR A 251 -0.56 15.55 -19.61
C THR A 251 -1.13 14.19 -20.01
N ILE A 252 -1.68 14.07 -21.20
CA ILE A 252 -2.16 12.79 -21.75
C ILE A 252 -1.07 11.69 -21.79
N LEU A 253 0.21 12.08 -21.79
CA LEU A 253 1.35 11.17 -21.85
C LEU A 253 1.72 10.58 -20.48
N ASP A 254 1.32 11.27 -19.41
CA ASP A 254 1.73 10.93 -18.06
C ASP A 254 0.83 9.85 -17.44
N SER A 255 1.46 8.95 -16.71
CA SER A 255 0.81 8.10 -15.71
C SER A 255 1.15 8.68 -14.34
N VAL A 256 0.15 9.02 -13.54
CA VAL A 256 0.35 9.63 -12.21
C VAL A 256 0.07 8.60 -11.14
N ASP A 257 1.12 8.15 -10.48
CA ASP A 257 1.02 7.32 -9.29
C ASP A 257 0.72 8.21 -8.07
N LEU A 258 -0.39 7.93 -7.39
CA LEU A 258 -0.88 8.73 -6.27
C LEU A 258 -0.41 8.15 -4.95
N GLN A 259 0.43 8.90 -4.24
CA GLN A 259 0.90 8.51 -2.92
C GLN A 259 -0.20 8.70 -1.87
N PRO A 260 -0.28 7.81 -0.87
CA PRO A 260 -1.17 7.96 0.26
C PRO A 260 -0.77 9.15 1.13
N LEU A 261 -1.74 9.70 1.84
CA LEU A 261 -1.49 10.68 2.90
C LEU A 261 -1.45 9.96 4.26
N GLU A 262 -0.63 10.47 5.18
CA GLU A 262 -0.52 9.92 6.53
C GLU A 262 -1.03 10.90 7.56
N LYS A 263 -1.92 10.45 8.44
CA LYS A 263 -2.40 11.21 9.58
C LYS A 263 -2.53 10.32 10.81
N TYR A 264 -2.12 10.84 11.95
CA TYR A 264 -2.00 10.07 13.19
C TYR A 264 -3.32 9.43 13.64
N ASP A 265 -4.39 10.22 13.60
CA ASP A 265 -5.73 9.86 14.09
C ASP A 265 -6.66 9.28 13.02
N TYR A 266 -6.25 9.25 11.76
CA TYR A 266 -7.05 8.73 10.66
C TYR A 266 -6.34 7.63 9.89
N THR A 267 -7.13 6.71 9.33
CA THR A 267 -6.70 5.78 8.29
C THR A 267 -7.06 6.38 6.95
N PHE A 268 -6.06 6.50 6.07
CA PHE A 268 -6.29 6.91 4.68
C PHE A 268 -6.82 5.72 3.88
N ASN A 269 -8.01 5.86 3.28
CA ASN A 269 -8.67 4.79 2.52
C ASN A 269 -8.35 4.85 1.03
N GLY A 270 -7.87 6.01 0.54
CA GLY A 270 -7.55 6.23 -0.86
C GLY A 270 -8.06 7.57 -1.39
N TRP A 271 -7.77 7.82 -2.64
CA TRP A 271 -8.28 8.98 -3.36
C TRP A 271 -9.59 8.64 -4.07
N ARG A 272 -10.58 9.55 -4.03
CA ARG A 272 -11.84 9.47 -4.78
C ARG A 272 -11.89 10.56 -5.84
N TYR A 273 -12.54 10.28 -6.96
CA TYR A 273 -12.82 11.31 -7.96
C TYR A 273 -13.94 12.25 -7.47
N ASN A 274 -13.75 13.54 -7.71
CA ASN A 274 -14.69 14.65 -7.49
C ASN A 274 -15.00 14.97 -6.02
N ASP A 275 -15.60 14.08 -5.27
CA ASP A 275 -16.07 14.31 -3.90
C ASP A 275 -16.06 13.04 -3.02
N ALA A 276 -16.59 13.13 -1.80
CA ALA A 276 -16.64 12.04 -0.83
C ALA A 276 -17.45 10.81 -1.30
N ASN A 277 -18.31 10.95 -2.30
CA ASN A 277 -19.14 9.86 -2.85
C ASN A 277 -18.62 9.36 -4.20
N GLY A 278 -17.55 9.95 -4.72
CA GLY A 278 -16.93 9.57 -5.97
C GLY A 278 -16.36 8.15 -5.95
N GLU A 279 -16.12 7.60 -7.13
CA GLU A 279 -15.43 6.32 -7.24
C GLU A 279 -13.97 6.44 -6.78
N PHE A 280 -13.44 5.38 -6.21
CA PHE A 280 -12.02 5.32 -5.87
C PHE A 280 -11.14 5.33 -7.12
N VAL A 281 -10.04 6.04 -7.03
CA VAL A 281 -8.97 5.92 -8.01
C VAL A 281 -8.35 4.52 -7.86
N GLY A 282 -8.21 3.80 -8.97
CA GLY A 282 -7.63 2.45 -8.96
C GLY A 282 -6.17 2.42 -8.52
N GLU A 283 -5.66 1.23 -8.20
CA GLU A 283 -4.28 1.00 -7.72
C GLU A 283 -3.18 1.57 -8.65
N GLY A 284 -3.48 1.77 -9.93
CA GLY A 284 -2.54 2.37 -10.91
C GLY A 284 -2.56 3.90 -10.94
N GLY A 285 -3.31 4.56 -10.07
CA GLY A 285 -3.43 6.03 -10.09
C GLY A 285 -4.18 6.55 -11.32
N ILE A 286 -3.73 7.67 -11.89
CA ILE A 286 -4.30 8.27 -13.11
C ILE A 286 -3.55 7.70 -14.31
N PRO A 287 -4.19 6.91 -15.19
CA PRO A 287 -3.50 6.28 -16.30
C PRO A 287 -3.18 7.29 -17.41
N SER A 288 -2.12 7.00 -18.18
CA SER A 288 -1.84 7.72 -19.43
C SER A 288 -3.04 7.62 -20.39
N GLY A 289 -3.22 8.62 -21.23
CA GLY A 289 -4.42 8.76 -22.07
C GLY A 289 -5.55 9.54 -21.41
N THR A 290 -5.46 9.83 -20.11
CA THR A 290 -6.45 10.65 -19.39
C THR A 290 -6.34 12.11 -19.82
N THR A 291 -7.48 12.79 -19.96
CA THR A 291 -7.57 14.20 -20.34
C THR A 291 -8.56 14.95 -19.46
N GLY A 292 -8.36 16.26 -19.31
CA GLY A 292 -9.23 17.13 -18.52
C GLY A 292 -8.70 17.37 -17.09
N ASN A 293 -9.19 18.42 -16.45
CA ASN A 293 -8.83 18.72 -15.07
C ASN A 293 -9.49 17.69 -14.13
N ILE A 294 -8.75 17.26 -13.12
CA ILE A 294 -9.19 16.25 -12.15
C ILE A 294 -9.30 16.90 -10.77
N VAL A 295 -10.35 16.55 -10.07
CA VAL A 295 -10.50 16.82 -8.65
C VAL A 295 -10.43 15.50 -7.90
N LEU A 296 -9.54 15.42 -6.92
CA LEU A 296 -9.37 14.27 -6.04
C LEU A 296 -9.76 14.63 -4.62
N TYR A 297 -10.46 13.73 -3.97
CA TYR A 297 -10.92 13.87 -2.59
C TYR A 297 -10.29 12.76 -1.75
N ALA A 298 -9.55 13.14 -0.71
CA ALA A 298 -8.96 12.19 0.22
C ALA A 298 -10.05 11.57 1.10
N ASP A 299 -10.15 10.25 1.10
CA ASP A 299 -11.10 9.50 1.90
C ASP A 299 -10.43 9.00 3.17
N TRP A 300 -11.08 9.22 4.31
CA TRP A 300 -10.53 8.96 5.62
C TRP A 300 -11.54 8.27 6.53
N THR A 301 -11.05 7.33 7.32
CA THR A 301 -11.78 6.78 8.46
C THR A 301 -11.08 7.18 9.75
N LEU A 302 -11.81 7.75 10.70
CA LEU A 302 -11.30 7.99 12.04
C LEU A 302 -10.92 6.63 12.66
N LYS A 303 -9.75 6.56 13.30
CA LYS A 303 -9.36 5.33 13.99
C LYS A 303 -10.23 5.11 15.22
N PRO A 304 -10.65 3.87 15.52
CA PRO A 304 -11.61 3.58 16.59
C PRO A 304 -11.18 4.10 17.96
N GLU A 305 -9.89 4.14 18.25
CA GLU A 305 -9.35 4.63 19.52
C GLU A 305 -9.56 6.13 19.77
N PHE A 306 -9.99 6.88 18.75
CA PHE A 306 -10.30 8.31 18.87
C PHE A 306 -11.81 8.60 18.93
N GLU A 307 -12.64 7.59 18.69
CA GLU A 307 -14.09 7.78 18.68
C GLU A 307 -14.64 8.11 20.07
N GLY A 308 -15.49 9.11 20.17
CA GLY A 308 -16.11 9.55 21.42
C GLY A 308 -15.25 10.51 22.26
N PHE A 309 -14.12 10.98 21.73
CA PHE A 309 -13.20 11.84 22.45
C PHE A 309 -12.94 13.16 21.69
N ASP A 310 -12.92 14.27 22.44
CA ASP A 310 -12.38 15.54 21.97
C ASP A 310 -10.87 15.57 22.24
N TYR A 311 -10.07 15.82 21.21
CA TYR A 311 -8.61 15.75 21.32
C TYR A 311 -7.89 16.75 20.41
N VAL A 312 -6.60 16.92 20.64
CA VAL A 312 -5.70 17.71 19.81
C VAL A 312 -4.47 16.86 19.47
N VAL A 313 -4.23 16.70 18.19
CA VAL A 313 -3.00 16.08 17.67
C VAL A 313 -2.05 17.18 17.18
N ASN A 314 -0.78 17.09 17.53
CA ASN A 314 0.27 17.90 16.91
C ASN A 314 1.13 17.00 16.00
N ASP A 315 0.81 16.99 14.71
CA ASP A 315 1.48 16.17 13.71
C ASP A 315 2.95 16.59 13.47
N GLU A 316 3.32 17.82 13.86
CA GLU A 316 4.69 18.32 13.71
C GLU A 316 5.60 17.98 14.90
N TYR A 317 5.02 17.69 16.07
CA TYR A 317 5.77 17.39 17.28
C TYR A 317 5.77 15.88 17.59
N THR A 318 6.97 15.33 17.65
CA THR A 318 7.19 13.93 18.03
C THR A 318 7.84 13.87 19.41
N LEU A 319 7.27 13.07 20.29
CA LEU A 319 7.78 12.84 21.64
C LEU A 319 9.13 12.08 21.58
N PRO A 320 9.94 12.11 22.67
CA PRO A 320 11.22 11.38 22.73
C PRO A 320 11.12 9.87 22.50
N ASN A 321 9.95 9.27 22.75
CA ASN A 321 9.67 7.86 22.50
C ASN A 321 9.26 7.56 21.04
N GLY A 322 9.19 8.57 20.18
CA GLY A 322 8.81 8.42 18.76
C GLY A 322 7.33 8.57 18.46
N GLU A 323 6.47 8.75 19.47
CA GLU A 323 5.04 8.94 19.31
C GLU A 323 4.68 10.39 18.96
N LYS A 324 3.56 10.60 18.27
CA LYS A 324 3.02 11.94 18.07
C LYS A 324 2.37 12.46 19.35
N PHE A 325 2.49 13.76 19.58
CA PHE A 325 1.79 14.40 20.69
C PHE A 325 0.27 14.38 20.44
N CYS A 326 -0.46 13.74 21.35
CA CYS A 326 -1.91 13.65 21.31
C CYS A 326 -2.50 13.93 22.69
N MET A 327 -3.27 15.02 22.81
CA MET A 327 -3.85 15.46 24.07
C MET A 327 -5.36 15.26 24.08
N LEU A 328 -5.86 14.49 25.03
CA LEU A 328 -7.28 14.40 25.35
C LEU A 328 -7.75 15.73 25.99
N VAL A 329 -8.79 16.33 25.44
CA VAL A 329 -9.34 17.63 25.95
C VAL A 329 -10.79 17.53 26.41
N GLY A 330 -11.51 16.47 26.04
CA GLY A 330 -12.90 16.25 26.43
C GLY A 330 -13.39 14.83 26.10
N VAL A 331 -14.58 14.53 26.58
CA VAL A 331 -15.35 13.31 26.28
C VAL A 331 -16.69 13.75 25.69
N GLU A 332 -17.05 13.23 24.51
CA GLU A 332 -18.27 13.65 23.81
C GLU A 332 -19.54 13.24 24.57
N ASP A 333 -19.62 12.01 25.08
CA ASP A 333 -20.75 11.54 25.89
C ASP A 333 -20.39 11.56 27.39
N THR A 334 -20.84 12.57 28.10
CA THR A 334 -20.63 12.73 29.55
C THR A 334 -21.61 11.92 30.42
N THR A 335 -22.56 11.18 29.81
CA THR A 335 -23.54 10.34 30.53
C THR A 335 -23.10 8.90 30.70
N VAL A 336 -21.92 8.55 30.19
CA VAL A 336 -21.35 7.19 30.28
C VAL A 336 -21.18 6.76 31.75
N THR A 337 -21.41 5.46 31.97
CA THR A 337 -21.19 4.84 33.29
C THR A 337 -19.85 4.08 33.37
N SER A 338 -19.29 3.72 32.23
CA SER A 338 -17.97 3.10 32.11
C SER A 338 -17.20 3.81 30.99
N LEU A 339 -15.95 4.15 31.26
CA LEU A 339 -15.08 4.85 30.33
C LEU A 339 -13.69 4.25 30.35
N GLU A 340 -13.20 3.90 29.18
CA GLU A 340 -11.80 3.55 28.93
C GLU A 340 -11.15 4.65 28.10
N ILE A 341 -10.08 5.26 28.62
CA ILE A 341 -9.28 6.23 27.88
C ILE A 341 -8.12 5.50 27.20
N PRO A 342 -8.07 5.49 25.86
CA PRO A 342 -7.03 4.81 25.11
C PRO A 342 -5.62 5.38 25.33
N SER A 343 -4.62 4.52 25.19
CA SER A 343 -3.20 4.88 25.37
C SER A 343 -2.64 5.80 24.29
N VAL A 344 -3.36 6.00 23.19
CA VAL A 344 -2.99 6.98 22.15
C VAL A 344 -2.97 8.42 22.66
N PHE A 345 -3.74 8.70 23.73
CA PHE A 345 -3.70 10.00 24.39
C PHE A 345 -2.54 10.04 25.39
N ASN A 346 -1.39 10.52 24.93
CA ASN A 346 -0.18 10.64 25.74
C ASN A 346 -0.11 11.93 26.56
N ASN A 347 -1.13 12.73 26.50
CA ASN A 347 -1.37 13.87 27.37
C ASN A 347 -2.86 13.99 27.68
N ILE A 348 -3.23 14.32 28.92
CA ILE A 348 -4.61 14.47 29.36
C ILE A 348 -4.78 15.83 30.01
N LYS A 349 -5.69 16.63 29.48
CA LYS A 349 -5.99 17.95 30.03
C LYS A 349 -6.70 17.87 31.39
N ALA A 350 -6.44 18.83 32.27
CA ALA A 350 -7.21 18.97 33.50
C ALA A 350 -8.71 19.10 33.23
N SER A 351 -9.52 18.59 34.15
CA SER A 351 -10.99 18.73 34.12
C SER A 351 -11.69 17.98 32.97
N VAL A 352 -10.98 17.10 32.27
CA VAL A 352 -11.52 16.38 31.11
C VAL A 352 -12.77 15.56 31.44
N LEU A 353 -12.91 15.09 32.68
CA LEU A 353 -14.03 14.30 33.18
C LEU A 353 -14.99 15.04 34.12
N GLN A 354 -14.85 16.36 34.27
CA GLN A 354 -15.63 17.12 35.27
C GLN A 354 -17.15 17.00 35.11
N ASN A 355 -17.64 16.71 33.90
CA ASN A 355 -19.06 16.55 33.59
C ASN A 355 -19.54 15.10 33.59
N CYS A 356 -18.68 14.13 33.79
CA CYS A 356 -19.00 12.70 33.77
C CYS A 356 -19.59 12.23 35.12
N SER A 357 -20.72 12.83 35.54
CA SER A 357 -21.32 12.64 36.87
C SER A 357 -21.93 11.25 37.12
N GLN A 358 -22.13 10.44 36.06
CA GLN A 358 -22.70 9.09 36.14
C GLN A 358 -21.63 7.98 36.15
N LEU A 359 -20.35 8.34 36.07
CA LEU A 359 -19.26 7.42 35.90
C LEU A 359 -19.14 6.46 37.10
N GLN A 360 -19.07 5.16 36.82
CA GLN A 360 -18.93 4.08 37.80
C GLN A 360 -17.58 3.36 37.67
N GLU A 361 -17.10 3.22 36.43
CA GLU A 361 -15.85 2.55 36.13
C GLU A 361 -15.00 3.44 35.21
N LEU A 362 -13.71 3.57 35.52
CA LEU A 362 -12.76 4.35 34.78
C LEU A 362 -11.46 3.56 34.55
N SER A 363 -11.07 3.41 33.30
CA SER A 363 -9.78 2.84 32.90
C SER A 363 -8.92 3.91 32.24
N LEU A 364 -7.68 4.04 32.70
CA LEU A 364 -6.73 5.05 32.26
C LEU A 364 -5.42 4.39 31.79
N PRO A 365 -4.77 4.94 30.75
CA PRO A 365 -3.44 4.47 30.34
C PRO A 365 -2.38 4.79 31.41
N TYR A 366 -2.53 5.91 32.08
CA TYR A 366 -1.72 6.41 33.20
C TYR A 366 -2.55 7.41 34.02
N LEU A 367 -2.08 7.79 35.19
CA LEU A 367 -2.77 8.73 36.08
C LEU A 367 -2.13 10.11 36.02
N GLY A 368 -2.91 11.14 35.63
CA GLY A 368 -2.48 12.55 35.60
C GLY A 368 -2.42 13.15 34.20
N ALA A 369 -1.55 14.15 34.03
CA ALA A 369 -1.43 14.91 32.79
C ALA A 369 -0.64 14.15 31.69
N ASP A 370 0.37 13.39 32.07
CA ASP A 370 1.22 12.61 31.21
C ASP A 370 1.84 11.40 31.95
N TYR A 371 2.70 10.63 31.28
CA TYR A 371 3.39 9.47 31.87
C TYR A 371 4.46 9.84 32.91
N THR A 372 4.82 11.11 33.07
CA THR A 372 5.91 11.55 33.91
C THR A 372 5.48 11.84 35.36
N GLU A 373 6.45 11.97 36.27
CA GLU A 373 6.22 12.29 37.70
C GLU A 373 5.86 13.77 37.92
N ASN A 374 5.18 14.42 36.97
CA ASN A 374 4.88 15.85 37.08
C ASN A 374 3.76 16.14 38.07
N PHE A 375 3.73 17.37 38.57
CA PHE A 375 2.65 17.89 39.39
C PHE A 375 1.30 17.69 38.69
N ASN A 376 0.26 17.31 39.42
CA ASN A 376 -1.09 17.05 38.94
C ASN A 376 -1.40 15.61 38.51
N SER A 377 -0.67 14.64 39.00
CA SER A 377 -0.91 13.22 38.71
C SER A 377 -1.80 12.53 39.73
N ASN A 378 -2.84 13.22 40.25
CA ASN A 378 -3.87 12.64 41.11
C ASN A 378 -5.19 12.48 40.35
N LEU A 379 -6.09 11.64 40.85
CA LEU A 379 -7.35 11.37 40.18
C LEU A 379 -8.25 12.62 40.08
N ALA A 380 -8.26 13.48 41.10
CA ALA A 380 -9.08 14.70 41.13
C ALA A 380 -8.71 15.71 40.04
N TYR A 381 -7.47 15.67 39.52
CA TYR A 381 -7.02 16.47 38.37
C TYR A 381 -7.92 16.29 37.15
N LEU A 382 -8.34 15.07 36.87
CA LEU A 382 -9.19 14.75 35.73
C LEU A 382 -10.61 15.32 35.90
N PHE A 383 -11.04 15.53 37.16
CA PHE A 383 -12.35 16.04 37.51
C PHE A 383 -12.35 17.55 37.86
N GLY A 384 -11.23 18.22 37.71
CA GLY A 384 -11.14 19.68 37.85
C GLY A 384 -10.67 20.20 39.20
N SER A 385 -10.04 19.37 40.02
CA SER A 385 -9.36 19.81 41.24
C SER A 385 -7.85 19.54 41.20
N GLY A 386 -7.09 20.51 41.67
CA GLY A 386 -5.62 20.34 41.85
C GLY A 386 -5.25 19.54 43.11
N SER A 387 -6.22 19.15 43.93
CA SER A 387 -6.00 18.47 45.22
C SER A 387 -7.05 17.41 45.46
N ASN A 388 -6.63 16.24 45.94
CA ASN A 388 -7.57 15.22 46.44
C ASN A 388 -8.30 15.61 47.72
N ALA A 389 -7.90 16.65 48.43
CA ALA A 389 -8.66 17.14 49.57
C ALA A 389 -10.08 17.57 49.18
N ASP A 390 -10.30 17.96 47.92
CA ASP A 390 -11.61 18.30 47.35
C ASP A 390 -12.28 17.13 46.60
N ALA A 391 -11.71 15.93 46.65
CA ALA A 391 -12.16 14.76 45.85
C ALA A 391 -13.67 14.47 46.04
N GLU A 392 -14.22 14.59 47.27
CA GLU A 392 -15.63 14.39 47.53
C GLU A 392 -16.54 15.36 46.78
N SER A 393 -16.06 16.55 46.43
CA SER A 393 -16.86 17.57 45.74
C SER A 393 -16.78 17.46 44.21
N VAL A 394 -15.75 16.86 43.66
CA VAL A 394 -15.48 16.86 42.20
C VAL A 394 -15.57 15.46 41.57
N ILE A 395 -15.18 14.41 42.30
CA ILE A 395 -15.23 13.01 41.80
C ILE A 395 -16.65 12.46 42.02
N PRO A 396 -17.28 11.85 41.02
CA PRO A 396 -18.61 11.26 41.16
C PRO A 396 -18.63 10.21 42.25
N GLN A 397 -19.61 10.28 43.15
CA GLN A 397 -19.80 9.26 44.21
C GLN A 397 -20.19 7.88 43.66
N SER A 398 -20.64 7.84 42.38
CA SER A 398 -20.90 6.60 41.63
C SER A 398 -19.62 5.88 41.22
N LEU A 399 -18.47 6.58 41.13
CA LEU A 399 -17.21 5.98 40.71
C LEU A 399 -16.72 4.95 41.73
N SER A 400 -16.85 3.68 41.39
CA SER A 400 -16.56 2.54 42.29
C SER A 400 -15.29 1.78 41.89
N LYS A 401 -14.89 1.88 40.60
CA LYS A 401 -13.73 1.14 40.08
C LYS A 401 -12.83 2.05 39.27
N VAL A 402 -11.51 1.97 39.52
CA VAL A 402 -10.48 2.69 38.76
C VAL A 402 -9.38 1.71 38.37
N THR A 403 -9.07 1.67 37.08
CA THR A 403 -7.98 0.86 36.51
C THR A 403 -6.92 1.77 35.92
N ILE A 404 -5.64 1.52 36.24
CA ILE A 404 -4.50 2.24 35.68
C ILE A 404 -3.60 1.23 34.97
N ASN A 405 -3.41 1.42 33.67
CA ASN A 405 -2.74 0.45 32.80
C ASN A 405 -1.21 0.63 32.72
N GLY A 406 -0.65 1.68 33.33
CA GLY A 406 0.81 1.86 33.34
C GLY A 406 1.25 3.18 33.98
N GLY A 407 2.53 3.51 33.81
CA GLY A 407 3.12 4.76 34.27
C GLY A 407 3.50 4.77 35.75
N VAL A 408 3.46 5.93 36.37
CA VAL A 408 3.84 6.20 37.75
C VAL A 408 2.62 6.64 38.56
N ILE A 409 2.41 6.00 39.67
CA ILE A 409 1.44 6.45 40.68
C ILE A 409 2.19 7.39 41.64
N VAL A 410 1.86 8.65 41.63
CA VAL A 410 2.54 9.67 42.45
C VAL A 410 2.07 9.67 43.90
N GLU A 411 2.71 10.49 44.72
CA GLU A 411 2.31 10.72 46.11
C GLU A 411 0.85 11.21 46.19
N ASN A 412 0.07 10.64 47.13
CA ASN A 412 -1.34 10.94 47.37
C ASN A 412 -2.27 10.74 46.16
N ALA A 413 -1.90 9.94 45.19
CA ALA A 413 -2.62 9.80 43.90
C ALA A 413 -4.10 9.47 44.03
N PHE A 414 -4.46 8.62 44.99
CA PHE A 414 -5.83 8.20 45.30
C PHE A 414 -6.26 8.62 46.72
N ALA A 415 -5.48 9.45 47.41
CA ALA A 415 -5.78 9.79 48.79
C ALA A 415 -7.19 10.37 48.92
N ASP A 416 -7.87 10.07 50.05
CA ASP A 416 -9.20 10.53 50.42
C ASP A 416 -10.38 10.07 49.52
N LEU A 417 -10.16 9.05 48.66
CA LEU A 417 -11.22 8.45 47.85
C LEU A 417 -12.10 7.52 48.70
N LYS A 418 -13.24 8.00 49.19
CA LYS A 418 -14.11 7.28 50.10
C LYS A 418 -15.12 6.37 49.39
N TYR A 419 -15.43 6.60 48.12
CA TYR A 419 -16.46 5.89 47.38
C TYR A 419 -15.90 4.82 46.42
N VAL A 420 -14.63 4.95 46.04
CA VAL A 420 -13.96 3.94 45.22
C VAL A 420 -13.76 2.65 46.01
N LYS A 421 -14.28 1.56 45.47
CA LYS A 421 -14.25 0.23 46.10
C LYS A 421 -13.12 -0.65 45.55
N GLU A 422 -12.79 -0.46 44.29
CA GLU A 422 -11.79 -1.27 43.60
C GLU A 422 -10.79 -0.36 42.88
N ILE A 423 -9.51 -0.62 43.11
CA ILE A 423 -8.41 0.00 42.32
C ILE A 423 -7.57 -1.15 41.74
N VAL A 424 -7.37 -1.07 40.42
CA VAL A 424 -6.54 -2.03 39.66
C VAL A 424 -5.36 -1.30 39.07
N LEU A 425 -4.16 -1.62 39.51
CA LEU A 425 -2.91 -1.19 38.89
C LEU A 425 -2.32 -2.36 38.11
N SER A 426 -2.06 -2.16 36.82
CA SER A 426 -1.48 -3.20 35.97
C SER A 426 -0.02 -3.49 36.34
N PRO A 427 0.56 -4.61 35.89
CA PRO A 427 1.99 -4.91 36.08
C PRO A 427 2.95 -3.89 35.47
N GLU A 428 2.48 -3.07 34.50
CA GLU A 428 3.24 -2.02 33.84
C GLU A 428 3.38 -0.74 34.68
N VAL A 429 2.72 -0.67 35.83
CA VAL A 429 2.95 0.41 36.80
C VAL A 429 4.35 0.24 37.40
N THR A 430 5.21 1.24 37.23
CA THR A 430 6.63 1.15 37.57
C THR A 430 6.98 1.73 38.95
N LYS A 431 6.10 2.56 39.51
CA LYS A 431 6.30 3.21 40.80
C LYS A 431 4.98 3.52 41.48
N ILE A 432 4.95 3.41 42.79
CA ILE A 432 3.81 3.84 43.63
C ILE A 432 4.35 4.78 44.72
N GLY A 433 3.80 5.98 44.75
CA GLY A 433 4.23 7.05 45.62
C GLY A 433 3.73 6.93 47.09
N HIS A 434 4.31 7.76 47.95
CA HIS A 434 3.95 7.83 49.37
C HIS A 434 2.47 8.22 49.53
N ASN A 435 1.77 7.61 50.48
CA ASN A 435 0.37 7.88 50.78
C ASN A 435 -0.60 7.70 49.60
N ALA A 436 -0.23 6.96 48.56
CA ALA A 436 -1.06 6.81 47.35
C ALA A 436 -2.52 6.42 47.66
N PHE A 437 -2.74 5.61 48.67
CA PHE A 437 -4.07 5.12 49.10
C PHE A 437 -4.52 5.65 50.49
N LEU A 438 -3.95 6.79 50.93
CA LEU A 438 -4.26 7.34 52.23
C LEU A 438 -5.75 7.68 52.36
N ASN A 439 -6.39 7.24 53.47
CA ASN A 439 -7.79 7.50 53.74
C ASN A 439 -8.80 6.96 52.68
N CYS A 440 -8.42 6.00 51.85
CA CYS A 440 -9.33 5.32 50.94
C CYS A 440 -10.24 4.36 51.76
N THR A 441 -11.14 4.91 52.57
CA THR A 441 -11.94 4.12 53.52
C THR A 441 -13.00 3.23 52.88
N GLY A 442 -13.37 3.51 51.61
CA GLY A 442 -14.29 2.66 50.84
C GLY A 442 -13.61 1.52 50.09
N LEU A 443 -12.28 1.52 50.02
CA LEU A 443 -11.52 0.55 49.23
C LEU A 443 -11.62 -0.86 49.86
N SER A 444 -12.22 -1.79 49.11
CA SER A 444 -12.37 -3.20 49.52
C SER A 444 -11.50 -4.13 48.68
N GLU A 445 -11.12 -3.74 47.47
CA GLU A 445 -10.25 -4.51 46.56
C GLU A 445 -9.13 -3.65 45.99
N LEU A 446 -7.90 -4.13 46.09
CA LEU A 446 -6.72 -3.51 45.51
C LEU A 446 -5.90 -4.53 44.74
N THR A 447 -5.76 -4.32 43.46
CA THR A 447 -4.81 -5.07 42.62
C THR A 447 -3.60 -4.21 42.34
N MET A 448 -2.39 -4.69 42.57
CA MET A 448 -1.16 -3.96 42.34
C MET A 448 0.07 -4.89 42.18
N PRO A 449 1.09 -4.49 41.45
CA PRO A 449 2.37 -5.21 41.45
C PRO A 449 3.13 -4.96 42.76
N MET A 450 3.95 -5.92 43.15
CA MET A 450 4.97 -5.68 44.19
C MET A 450 6.09 -4.83 43.66
N ILE A 451 6.16 -3.57 44.09
CA ILE A 451 7.16 -2.60 43.65
C ILE A 451 8.17 -2.30 44.76
N TYR A 452 9.45 -2.31 44.42
CA TYR A 452 10.52 -2.00 45.37
C TYR A 452 10.45 -0.54 45.86
N ILE A 453 10.65 -0.36 47.18
CA ILE A 453 10.88 0.95 47.79
C ILE A 453 12.24 0.94 48.43
N ASP A 454 13.03 1.99 48.14
CA ASP A 454 14.33 2.18 48.73
C ASP A 454 14.25 2.34 50.26
N ARG A 455 14.83 1.40 50.98
CA ARG A 455 14.83 1.35 52.45
C ARG A 455 15.49 2.54 53.13
N SER A 456 16.17 3.38 52.41
CA SER A 456 16.83 4.57 52.96
C SER A 456 15.86 5.60 53.53
N ILE A 457 14.56 5.43 53.25
CA ILE A 457 13.55 6.45 53.51
C ILE A 457 12.65 6.14 54.72
N ASP A 458 12.33 4.87 55.10
CA ASP A 458 11.57 4.57 56.31
C ASP A 458 11.52 3.08 56.66
N ASP A 459 11.45 2.77 57.98
CA ASP A 459 11.37 1.43 58.55
C ASP A 459 9.96 0.78 58.46
N ASN A 460 8.97 1.45 57.81
CA ASN A 460 7.58 1.04 57.73
C ASN A 460 6.99 1.21 56.32
N THR A 461 7.29 0.32 55.44
CA THR A 461 6.87 0.39 54.01
C THR A 461 5.37 0.38 53.77
N ALA A 462 4.57 -0.33 54.57
CA ALA A 462 3.11 -0.29 54.43
C ALA A 462 2.48 1.06 54.82
N TYR A 463 3.16 1.79 55.69
CA TYR A 463 2.85 3.18 56.01
C TYR A 463 3.08 4.08 54.78
N TYR A 464 4.09 3.76 54.00
CA TYR A 464 4.44 4.51 52.80
C TYR A 464 3.27 4.61 51.80
N TYR A 465 2.57 3.50 51.56
CA TYR A 465 1.42 3.52 50.62
C TYR A 465 0.13 4.09 51.21
N GLY A 466 0.02 4.27 52.51
CA GLY A 466 -1.22 4.71 53.15
C GLY A 466 -2.36 3.68 53.12
N ILE A 467 -2.02 2.40 52.96
CA ILE A 467 -3.02 1.31 52.95
C ILE A 467 -3.72 1.18 54.30
N ALA A 468 -5.02 0.87 54.26
CA ALA A 468 -5.88 0.77 55.42
C ALA A 468 -5.27 -0.05 56.57
N GLY A 469 -5.28 0.50 57.78
CA GLY A 469 -4.70 -0.12 58.97
C GLY A 469 -3.21 -0.07 59.10
N SER A 470 -2.48 0.60 58.16
CA SER A 470 -1.05 0.75 58.21
C SER A 470 -0.59 1.72 59.33
N ASN A 471 0.74 1.85 59.51
CA ASN A 471 1.35 2.72 60.53
C ASN A 471 0.83 2.44 61.95
N ARG A 472 0.82 1.16 62.35
CA ARG A 472 0.39 0.73 63.73
C ARG A 472 -1.01 1.19 64.10
N GLY A 473 -1.97 1.20 63.14
CA GLY A 473 -3.35 1.59 63.36
C GLY A 473 -3.59 3.11 63.35
N LYS A 474 -2.62 3.93 62.89
CA LYS A 474 -2.84 5.38 62.72
C LYS A 474 -3.68 5.72 61.50
N ILE A 475 -3.66 4.87 60.47
CA ILE A 475 -4.53 4.97 59.32
C ILE A 475 -5.81 4.19 59.62
N PRO A 476 -6.98 4.82 59.57
CA PRO A 476 -8.25 4.17 59.88
C PRO A 476 -8.53 2.99 58.95
N TYR A 477 -9.11 1.93 59.50
CA TYR A 477 -9.69 0.80 58.75
C TYR A 477 -10.95 0.32 59.46
N ASP A 478 -11.83 -0.35 58.70
CA ASP A 478 -13.03 -0.97 59.22
C ASP A 478 -12.82 -2.49 59.34
N GLU A 479 -12.93 -3.04 60.53
CA GLU A 479 -12.82 -4.50 60.76
C GLU A 479 -13.90 -5.31 60.04
N ASN A 480 -15.01 -4.66 59.63
CA ASN A 480 -16.10 -5.29 58.88
C ASN A 480 -15.92 -5.12 57.36
N ASN A 481 -14.96 -4.31 56.92
CA ASN A 481 -14.63 -4.07 55.50
C ASN A 481 -13.12 -4.16 55.30
N LEU A 482 -12.58 -5.37 55.45
CA LEU A 482 -11.17 -5.63 55.26
C LEU A 482 -10.83 -5.67 53.78
N LEU A 483 -9.64 -5.17 53.44
CA LEU A 483 -9.12 -5.11 52.07
C LEU A 483 -8.75 -6.51 51.57
N THR A 484 -9.25 -6.87 50.39
CA THR A 484 -8.71 -7.95 49.56
C THR A 484 -7.59 -7.38 48.68
N LEU A 485 -6.38 -7.94 48.79
CA LEU A 485 -5.20 -7.51 48.04
C LEU A 485 -4.84 -8.59 47.02
N HIS A 486 -4.80 -8.19 45.75
CA HIS A 486 -4.31 -9.00 44.65
C HIS A 486 -2.93 -8.50 44.16
N ILE A 487 -1.94 -9.35 44.25
CA ILE A 487 -0.60 -9.08 43.72
C ILE A 487 -0.52 -9.69 42.34
N ASN A 488 -0.40 -8.87 41.32
CA ASN A 488 -0.45 -9.26 39.89
C ASN A 488 0.91 -9.21 39.18
N GLY A 489 2.00 -9.07 39.89
CA GLY A 489 3.35 -9.02 39.36
C GLY A 489 4.37 -8.62 40.43
N SER A 490 5.65 -8.73 40.06
CA SER A 490 6.77 -8.30 40.91
C SER A 490 7.79 -7.57 40.07
N VAL A 491 8.14 -6.35 40.48
CA VAL A 491 9.13 -5.51 39.76
C VAL A 491 10.51 -5.56 40.39
N SER A 492 10.64 -6.06 41.65
CA SER A 492 11.96 -6.25 42.29
C SER A 492 11.91 -6.89 43.69
N THR A 493 13.09 -7.15 44.24
CA THR A 493 13.36 -7.71 45.56
C THR A 493 13.32 -6.64 46.65
N GLY A 494 12.16 -6.23 47.11
CA GLY A 494 11.97 -5.39 48.31
C GLY A 494 11.62 -6.22 49.53
N SER A 495 11.60 -5.63 50.74
CA SER A 495 11.13 -6.29 51.93
C SER A 495 10.09 -5.44 52.67
N ALA A 496 9.26 -6.09 53.49
CA ALA A 496 8.34 -5.45 54.43
C ALA A 496 7.25 -4.57 53.78
N MET A 497 6.86 -4.81 52.52
CA MET A 497 5.92 -3.96 51.76
C MET A 497 4.61 -3.67 52.48
N PHE A 498 3.96 -4.72 53.04
CA PHE A 498 2.66 -4.63 53.71
C PHE A 498 2.79 -4.87 55.21
N ARG A 499 3.97 -4.77 55.78
CA ARG A 499 4.23 -4.98 57.20
C ARG A 499 3.35 -4.10 58.08
N ARG A 500 2.65 -4.72 59.05
CA ARG A 500 1.75 -4.03 59.96
C ARG A 500 0.52 -3.37 59.30
N CYS A 501 0.14 -3.85 58.14
CA CYS A 501 -1.10 -3.44 57.47
C CYS A 501 -2.27 -4.22 58.06
N TYR A 502 -2.91 -3.69 59.11
CA TYR A 502 -3.95 -4.39 59.83
C TYR A 502 -5.25 -4.54 59.04
N GLY A 503 -5.54 -3.65 58.11
CA GLY A 503 -6.76 -3.68 57.31
C GLY A 503 -6.80 -4.72 56.18
N ILE A 504 -5.72 -5.48 55.93
CA ILE A 504 -5.71 -6.55 54.93
C ILE A 504 -6.35 -7.82 55.56
N GLY A 505 -7.41 -8.37 54.91
CA GLY A 505 -8.09 -9.58 55.30
C GLY A 505 -7.75 -10.79 54.43
N GLU A 506 -7.61 -10.58 53.13
CA GLU A 506 -7.28 -11.62 52.16
C GLU A 506 -6.18 -11.16 51.22
N VAL A 507 -5.33 -12.08 50.79
CA VAL A 507 -4.28 -11.84 49.81
C VAL A 507 -4.27 -12.94 48.75
N THR A 508 -4.22 -12.56 47.48
CA THR A 508 -3.90 -13.45 46.35
C THR A 508 -2.59 -12.96 45.70
N ILE A 509 -1.67 -13.85 45.42
CA ILE A 509 -0.38 -13.54 44.80
C ILE A 509 -0.28 -14.31 43.49
N ASP A 510 -0.35 -13.56 42.41
CA ASP A 510 -0.19 -14.08 41.04
C ASP A 510 0.98 -13.38 40.34
N ASN A 511 1.69 -14.12 39.47
CA ASN A 511 2.79 -13.57 38.64
C ASN A 511 3.94 -12.94 39.44
N ALA A 512 4.18 -13.38 40.68
CA ALA A 512 5.33 -12.96 41.46
C ALA A 512 6.26 -14.16 41.70
N GLU A 513 7.57 -14.01 41.52
CA GLU A 513 8.55 -15.08 41.74
C GLU A 513 8.96 -15.20 43.22
N VAL A 514 8.93 -14.09 43.94
CA VAL A 514 9.41 -14.01 45.34
C VAL A 514 8.37 -13.33 46.21
N ILE A 515 8.12 -13.90 47.37
CA ILE A 515 7.44 -13.22 48.51
C ILE A 515 8.56 -12.72 49.44
N PRO A 516 8.85 -11.41 49.44
CA PRO A 516 10.02 -10.86 50.15
C PRO A 516 9.89 -10.99 51.67
N GLU A 517 11.03 -10.81 52.36
CA GLU A 517 11.15 -10.81 53.81
C GLU A 517 10.17 -9.81 54.47
N LEU A 518 9.47 -10.21 55.52
CA LEU A 518 8.58 -9.37 56.32
C LEU A 518 7.37 -8.82 55.56
N THR A 519 7.09 -9.25 54.35
CA THR A 519 6.06 -8.66 53.46
C THR A 519 4.71 -8.47 54.18
N PHE A 520 4.19 -9.48 54.87
CA PHE A 520 2.92 -9.39 55.59
C PHE A 520 3.12 -9.51 57.11
N GLU A 521 4.33 -9.27 57.64
CA GLU A 521 4.56 -9.35 59.09
C GLU A 521 3.58 -8.45 59.85
N LYS A 522 2.89 -9.03 60.82
CA LYS A 522 1.92 -8.33 61.66
C LYS A 522 0.68 -7.80 60.94
N CYS A 523 0.30 -8.37 59.80
CA CYS A 523 -1.01 -8.17 59.19
C CYS A 523 -2.04 -8.92 60.04
N LYS A 524 -2.48 -8.31 61.13
CA LYS A 524 -3.21 -8.92 62.23
C LYS A 524 -4.53 -9.59 61.81
N TYR A 525 -5.20 -9.11 60.78
CA TYR A 525 -6.45 -9.61 60.26
C TYR A 525 -6.33 -10.45 58.99
N LEU A 526 -5.11 -10.64 58.46
CA LEU A 526 -4.87 -11.48 57.28
C LEU A 526 -5.17 -12.94 57.63
N ALA A 527 -6.36 -13.41 57.25
CA ALA A 527 -6.87 -14.74 57.57
C ALA A 527 -6.74 -15.73 56.40
N LYS A 528 -6.74 -15.22 55.15
CA LYS A 528 -6.68 -16.04 53.94
C LYS A 528 -5.59 -15.57 53.02
N ILE A 529 -4.82 -16.51 52.49
CA ILE A 529 -3.83 -16.26 51.45
C ILE A 529 -3.83 -17.35 50.39
N THR A 530 -3.77 -16.95 49.14
CA THR A 530 -3.58 -17.81 47.97
C THR A 530 -2.24 -17.46 47.32
N ILE A 531 -1.39 -18.46 47.12
CA ILE A 531 -0.07 -18.34 46.52
C ILE A 531 -0.13 -19.01 45.14
N GLY A 532 0.15 -18.27 44.08
CA GLY A 532 0.20 -18.77 42.71
C GLY A 532 1.46 -19.56 42.40
N ASP A 533 1.39 -20.32 41.33
CA ASP A 533 2.41 -21.31 40.90
C ASP A 533 3.65 -20.68 40.24
N THR A 534 3.74 -19.37 40.21
CA THR A 534 4.93 -18.64 39.79
C THR A 534 5.88 -18.34 40.97
N VAL A 535 5.40 -18.48 42.22
CA VAL A 535 6.22 -18.18 43.40
C VAL A 535 7.22 -19.31 43.64
N GLU A 536 8.50 -18.93 43.63
CA GLU A 536 9.63 -19.84 43.84
C GLU A 536 10.28 -19.67 45.22
N ASP A 537 10.19 -18.46 45.81
CA ASP A 537 10.83 -18.16 47.11
C ASP A 537 9.90 -17.42 48.06
N ILE A 538 9.76 -17.96 49.28
CA ILE A 538 9.06 -17.32 50.41
C ILE A 538 10.10 -16.98 51.49
N GLN A 539 10.41 -15.69 51.61
CA GLN A 539 11.51 -15.24 52.46
C GLN A 539 11.12 -15.15 53.95
N ALA A 540 12.14 -14.88 54.80
CA ALA A 540 12.00 -14.93 56.25
C ALA A 540 10.87 -14.04 56.81
N SER A 541 10.10 -14.55 57.75
CA SER A 541 9.05 -13.81 58.45
C SER A 541 7.95 -13.21 57.56
N ALA A 542 7.81 -13.68 56.31
CA ALA A 542 6.83 -13.14 55.34
C ALA A 542 5.40 -13.10 55.91
N PHE A 543 4.97 -14.09 56.70
CA PHE A 543 3.64 -14.19 57.27
C PHE A 543 3.62 -14.17 58.81
N ARG A 544 4.71 -13.71 59.43
CA ARG A 544 4.82 -13.66 60.87
C ARG A 544 3.72 -12.85 61.54
N GLU A 545 3.11 -13.37 62.63
CA GLU A 545 2.06 -12.70 63.42
C GLU A 545 0.82 -12.31 62.56
N THR A 546 0.42 -13.17 61.59
CA THR A 546 -0.83 -13.05 60.83
C THR A 546 -1.93 -13.93 61.45
N ALA A 547 -3.18 -13.76 60.98
CA ALA A 547 -4.33 -14.54 61.37
C ALA A 547 -4.59 -15.76 60.48
N ILE A 548 -3.69 -16.10 59.55
CA ILE A 548 -3.85 -17.20 58.59
C ILE A 548 -4.22 -18.50 59.32
N GLU A 549 -5.29 -19.16 58.87
CA GLU A 549 -5.77 -20.42 59.42
C GLU A 549 -5.26 -21.63 58.63
N GLU A 550 -5.26 -21.53 57.31
CA GLU A 550 -4.75 -22.56 56.41
C GLU A 550 -3.95 -21.92 55.29
N ILE A 551 -2.90 -22.61 54.84
CA ILE A 551 -2.08 -22.17 53.71
C ILE A 551 -1.66 -23.35 52.84
N VAL A 552 -1.67 -23.16 51.54
CA VAL A 552 -1.14 -24.10 50.57
C VAL A 552 0.13 -23.46 49.97
N ILE A 553 1.23 -24.16 50.09
CA ILE A 553 2.52 -23.79 49.44
C ILE A 553 2.56 -24.57 48.13
N PRO A 554 2.56 -23.92 46.97
CA PRO A 554 2.55 -24.61 45.68
C PRO A 554 3.87 -25.33 45.39
N ASP A 555 3.84 -26.28 44.45
CA ASP A 555 5.00 -27.07 43.97
C ASP A 555 6.12 -26.23 43.39
N SER A 556 5.81 -25.02 42.94
CA SER A 556 6.80 -24.05 42.37
C SER A 556 7.79 -23.55 43.41
N VAL A 557 7.41 -23.57 44.72
CA VAL A 557 8.24 -22.99 45.80
C VAL A 557 9.45 -23.87 46.07
N LYS A 558 10.63 -23.34 45.83
CA LYS A 558 11.94 -23.99 46.01
C LYS A 558 12.61 -23.61 47.35
N TYR A 559 12.33 -22.41 47.83
CA TYR A 559 12.98 -21.83 49.00
C TYR A 559 11.93 -21.31 49.99
N ILE A 560 12.14 -21.63 51.28
CA ILE A 560 11.26 -21.20 52.38
C ILE A 560 12.13 -20.73 53.55
N GLY A 561 12.09 -19.42 53.86
CA GLY A 561 12.63 -18.86 55.09
C GLY A 561 14.12 -18.43 55.07
N SER A 562 14.77 -18.48 53.93
CA SER A 562 16.16 -18.02 53.80
C SER A 562 16.30 -16.88 52.79
N ALA A 563 17.22 -15.96 53.06
CA ALA A 563 17.79 -15.13 51.99
C ALA A 563 18.54 -16.05 51.00
N GLN A 564 18.42 -15.82 49.71
CA GLN A 564 19.09 -16.61 48.66
C GLN A 564 20.57 -16.81 49.00
N ASP A 565 21.00 -18.05 49.16
CA ASP A 565 22.42 -18.40 49.07
C ASP A 565 22.70 -18.87 47.63
N PRO A 566 23.38 -18.05 46.81
CA PRO A 566 23.66 -18.35 45.41
C PRO A 566 24.56 -19.58 45.21
N ALA A 567 25.11 -20.16 46.27
CA ALA A 567 26.03 -21.30 46.18
C ALA A 567 25.34 -22.68 46.21
N TYR A 568 23.99 -22.78 46.32
CA TYR A 568 23.31 -24.06 46.47
C TYR A 568 22.54 -24.48 45.23
N THR A 569 23.00 -25.56 44.61
CA THR A 569 22.38 -26.15 43.39
C THR A 569 21.69 -27.48 43.61
N GLY A 570 20.99 -27.67 44.69
CA GLY A 570 20.32 -28.96 45.00
C GLY A 570 18.81 -28.82 45.22
N GLY A 571 18.01 -29.50 44.42
CA GLY A 571 16.53 -29.43 44.32
C GLY A 571 15.79 -29.98 45.54
N LEU A 572 15.95 -29.41 46.70
CA LEU A 572 15.18 -29.69 47.91
C LEU A 572 14.75 -28.38 48.57
N ILE A 573 13.49 -28.34 49.06
CA ILE A 573 12.99 -27.21 49.84
C ILE A 573 13.93 -26.99 51.04
N GLN A 574 14.64 -25.85 51.07
CA GLN A 574 15.49 -25.48 52.18
C GLN A 574 14.71 -24.71 53.24
N ILE A 575 14.66 -25.25 54.44
CA ILE A 575 14.17 -24.53 55.62
C ILE A 575 15.40 -23.90 56.28
N GLY A 576 15.54 -22.57 56.11
CA GLY A 576 16.70 -21.83 56.70
C GLY A 576 16.62 -21.74 58.22
N ASN A 577 17.80 -21.72 58.86
CA ASN A 577 17.94 -21.46 60.29
C ASN A 577 17.50 -20.02 60.63
N GLY A 578 16.28 -19.79 61.02
CA GLY A 578 15.75 -18.51 61.49
C GLY A 578 14.54 -17.95 60.72
N GLY A 579 13.97 -18.73 59.83
CA GLY A 579 12.94 -18.27 58.89
C GLY A 579 11.63 -17.79 59.49
N HIS A 580 11.30 -18.05 60.73
CA HIS A 580 10.14 -17.56 61.51
C HIS A 580 8.88 -17.19 60.67
N ILE A 581 8.68 -17.82 59.49
CA ILE A 581 7.65 -17.45 58.49
C ILE A 581 6.27 -17.35 59.13
N PHE A 582 5.90 -18.35 59.90
CA PHE A 582 4.62 -18.44 60.58
C PHE A 582 4.74 -18.20 62.10
N TYR A 583 5.81 -17.55 62.59
CA TYR A 583 6.00 -17.28 64.00
C TYR A 583 4.84 -16.48 64.57
N ARG A 584 4.24 -17.00 65.66
CA ARG A 584 3.03 -16.44 66.29
C ARG A 584 1.78 -16.33 65.37
N CYS A 585 1.67 -17.12 64.33
CA CYS A 585 0.39 -17.33 63.64
C CYS A 585 -0.49 -18.25 64.50
N THR A 586 -1.13 -17.67 65.51
CA THR A 586 -1.82 -18.44 66.55
C THR A 586 -3.07 -19.19 66.03
N ASN A 587 -3.59 -18.80 64.90
CA ASN A 587 -4.76 -19.41 64.26
C ASN A 587 -4.40 -20.52 63.26
N LEU A 588 -3.11 -20.67 62.91
CA LEU A 588 -2.67 -21.59 61.86
C LEU A 588 -2.91 -23.04 62.28
N ARG A 589 -3.74 -23.76 61.54
CA ARG A 589 -4.16 -25.14 61.79
C ARG A 589 -3.62 -26.11 60.77
N LYS A 590 -3.36 -25.64 59.54
CA LYS A 590 -2.95 -26.50 58.44
C LYS A 590 -1.99 -25.79 57.49
N VAL A 591 -0.90 -26.47 57.17
CA VAL A 591 0.02 -26.14 56.10
C VAL A 591 0.03 -27.33 55.16
N THR A 592 -0.29 -27.09 53.89
CA THR A 592 -0.16 -28.09 52.83
C THR A 592 1.01 -27.69 51.98
N ILE A 593 1.92 -28.62 51.70
CA ILE A 593 3.05 -28.42 50.81
C ILE A 593 2.80 -29.31 49.59
N GLY A 594 2.75 -28.71 48.43
CA GLY A 594 2.55 -29.40 47.18
C GLY A 594 3.79 -30.19 46.74
#